data_21a8c9a17b9d8a16c3fce09e8f10631e
#
_entry.id   21a8c9a17b9d8a16c3fce09e8f10631e
#
_cell.length_a   1.000
_cell.length_b   1.000
_cell.length_c   1.000
_cell.angle_alpha   90.00
_cell.angle_beta   90.00
_cell.angle_gamma   90.00
#
_symmetry.space_group_name_H-M   'P 1'
#
loop_
_entity.id
_entity.type
_entity.pdbx_description
1 polymer ?
#
loop_
_entity_poly.entity_id
_entity_poly.type
_entity_poly.pdbx_seq_one_letter_code
_entity_poly.pdbx_strand_id
1 'polypeptide(L)'
;MDSIKENDKRISGMIILNKGIGISSRKEIDNVGRILNVKTGHIGTLDPEATGVLPVLLGNTCKLSKYLIEHDKEYIVKMQFGYETDTLDLEGEKIFKDNKQDIKVLINSDNIQKVILKVNSFKGKYNQIPPIFSAKKYNGQKLYDIAKKDYDRAYDIAKLKAKEIEIYDIADLKVDYENYILEFKVKCSSGTYIRSLVRDIAYSINLHATMVMLKRTKVDIFDIKDTLYLNDIFNMNSNNIFINDLPENEKIRIKNILESNIVSEEKILKTITNNIFELKEHRYSAFLNGLTTKTVKKDGIYLVYLKDKLIGLRKYKKRRT
;
A
#
# COMPACT_ATOMS: atom_id res chain seq x y z
N MET A 1 39.59 -12.24 -31.07
CA MET A 1 39.49 -11.18 -30.06
C MET A 1 38.03 -10.93 -29.82
N ASP A 2 37.43 -11.74 -28.94
CA ASP A 2 36.02 -11.65 -28.63
C ASP A 2 35.84 -10.55 -27.58
N SER A 3 35.14 -9.49 -27.96
CA SER A 3 34.72 -8.45 -27.06
C SER A 3 33.74 -9.06 -26.03
N ILE A 4 34.19 -9.15 -24.80
CA ILE A 4 33.35 -9.46 -23.62
C ILE A 4 32.26 -8.39 -23.62
N LYS A 5 31.04 -8.78 -24.00
CA LYS A 5 29.85 -7.98 -23.78
C LYS A 5 29.78 -7.67 -22.28
N GLU A 6 29.94 -6.41 -21.91
CA GLU A 6 29.63 -5.92 -20.57
C GLU A 6 28.27 -6.47 -20.16
N ASN A 7 28.28 -7.20 -19.07
CA ASN A 7 27.04 -7.73 -18.46
C ASN A 7 26.09 -6.56 -18.22
N ASP A 8 25.04 -6.50 -19.00
CA ASP A 8 23.89 -5.66 -18.81
C ASP A 8 23.35 -5.93 -17.39
N LYS A 9 23.77 -5.11 -16.42
CA LYS A 9 23.39 -5.25 -15.01
C LYS A 9 21.92 -4.87 -14.93
N ARG A 10 21.03 -5.85 -15.16
CA ARG A 10 19.57 -5.63 -15.14
C ARG A 10 19.18 -5.04 -13.82
N ILE A 11 18.66 -3.81 -13.86
CA ILE A 11 18.17 -3.09 -12.69
C ILE A 11 17.11 -3.94 -12.00
N SER A 12 17.32 -4.25 -10.71
CA SER A 12 16.44 -5.04 -9.87
C SER A 12 16.53 -4.56 -8.43
N GLY A 13 15.42 -4.51 -7.71
CA GLY A 13 15.36 -3.98 -6.35
C GLY A 13 14.05 -3.27 -6.09
N MET A 14 14.05 -2.29 -5.20
CA MET A 14 12.88 -1.49 -4.84
C MET A 14 13.29 -0.03 -4.65
N ILE A 15 12.45 0.89 -5.11
CA ILE A 15 12.52 2.32 -4.75
C ILE A 15 11.33 2.64 -3.86
N ILE A 16 11.56 3.44 -2.82
CA ILE A 16 10.51 3.87 -1.92
C ILE A 16 10.17 5.32 -2.26
N LEU A 17 8.99 5.52 -2.85
CA LEU A 17 8.50 6.85 -3.20
C LEU A 17 7.65 7.45 -2.09
N ASN A 18 7.63 8.77 -2.00
CA ASN A 18 6.58 9.55 -1.36
C ASN A 18 5.62 10.01 -2.45
N LYS A 19 4.53 9.26 -2.64
CA LYS A 19 3.54 9.61 -3.66
C LYS A 19 2.89 10.94 -3.33
N GLY A 20 2.86 11.85 -4.28
CA GLY A 20 2.15 13.12 -4.20
C GLY A 20 0.64 12.98 -4.30
N ILE A 21 -0.08 14.07 -3.98
CA ILE A 21 -1.54 14.18 -4.15
C ILE A 21 -1.91 14.34 -5.64
N GLY A 22 -3.10 13.89 -6.05
CA GLY A 22 -3.64 14.09 -7.39
C GLY A 22 -3.02 13.23 -8.50
N ILE A 23 -2.11 12.32 -8.17
CA ILE A 23 -1.51 11.37 -9.12
C ILE A 23 -1.85 9.94 -8.75
N SER A 24 -2.22 9.11 -9.72
CA SER A 24 -2.45 7.68 -9.44
C SER A 24 -1.14 6.95 -9.16
N SER A 25 -1.19 5.93 -8.26
CA SER A 25 -0.03 5.07 -8.01
C SER A 25 0.54 4.46 -9.29
N ARG A 26 -0.31 4.14 -10.27
CA ARG A 26 0.13 3.59 -11.56
C ARG A 26 0.97 4.57 -12.35
N LYS A 27 0.52 5.82 -12.47
CA LYS A 27 1.26 6.87 -13.21
C LYS A 27 2.62 7.13 -12.55
N GLU A 28 2.67 7.17 -11.22
CA GLU A 28 3.89 7.38 -10.45
C GLU A 28 4.94 6.29 -10.71
N ILE A 29 4.54 5.02 -10.66
CA ILE A 29 5.48 3.91 -10.90
C ILE A 29 5.87 3.77 -12.36
N ASP A 30 5.00 4.15 -13.31
CA ASP A 30 5.32 4.15 -14.74
C ASP A 30 6.37 5.20 -15.09
N ASN A 31 6.37 6.34 -14.40
CA ASN A 31 7.42 7.36 -14.52
C ASN A 31 8.80 6.79 -14.17
N VAL A 32 8.91 6.09 -13.04
CA VAL A 32 10.14 5.40 -12.65
C VAL A 32 10.56 4.36 -13.69
N GLY A 33 9.59 3.55 -14.16
CA GLY A 33 9.83 2.50 -15.15
C GLY A 33 10.37 3.03 -16.48
N ARG A 34 9.86 4.17 -16.94
CA ARG A 34 10.31 4.81 -18.19
C ARG A 34 11.75 5.35 -18.06
N ILE A 35 12.07 6.03 -16.92
CA ILE A 35 13.41 6.60 -16.71
C ILE A 35 14.47 5.50 -16.58
N LEU A 36 14.18 4.46 -15.81
CA LEU A 36 15.09 3.35 -15.59
C LEU A 36 15.09 2.31 -16.71
N ASN A 37 14.17 2.43 -17.67
CA ASN A 37 13.92 1.43 -18.72
C ASN A 37 13.75 0.02 -18.16
N VAL A 38 12.89 -0.12 -17.13
CA VAL A 38 12.70 -1.37 -16.40
C VAL A 38 11.21 -1.61 -16.10
N LYS A 39 10.83 -2.88 -16.05
CA LYS A 39 9.50 -3.27 -15.57
C LYS A 39 9.30 -2.86 -14.11
N THR A 40 8.16 -2.25 -13.79
CA THR A 40 7.80 -1.84 -12.44
C THR A 40 6.53 -2.54 -11.92
N GLY A 41 6.43 -2.61 -10.60
CA GLY A 41 5.24 -3.04 -9.87
C GLY A 41 5.17 -2.31 -8.53
N HIS A 42 4.10 -2.49 -7.76
CA HIS A 42 3.98 -1.91 -6.41
C HIS A 42 3.40 -2.91 -5.41
N ILE A 43 3.59 -2.62 -4.13
CA ILE A 43 3.06 -3.42 -3.01
C ILE A 43 2.03 -2.61 -2.20
N GLY A 44 0.87 -2.40 -2.79
CA GLY A 44 -0.25 -1.64 -2.20
C GLY A 44 -0.48 -0.30 -2.86
N THR A 45 -1.60 -0.21 -3.55
CA THR A 45 -2.09 1.02 -4.18
C THR A 45 -2.38 2.09 -3.13
N LEU A 46 -2.14 3.34 -3.48
CA LEU A 46 -2.71 4.53 -2.87
C LEU A 46 -3.69 5.15 -3.85
N ASP A 47 -4.83 5.61 -3.36
CA ASP A 47 -5.81 6.36 -4.14
C ASP A 47 -5.17 7.67 -4.64
N PRO A 48 -5.68 8.34 -5.69
CA PRO A 48 -5.08 9.57 -6.22
C PRO A 48 -4.91 10.66 -5.16
N GLU A 49 -5.91 10.87 -4.32
CA GLU A 49 -5.91 11.87 -3.24
C GLU A 49 -5.09 11.44 -1.99
N ALA A 50 -4.70 10.18 -1.91
CA ALA A 50 -3.83 9.71 -0.83
C ALA A 50 -2.36 9.98 -1.15
N THR A 51 -1.56 10.25 -0.10
CA THR A 51 -0.13 10.55 -0.21
C THR A 51 0.72 9.56 0.59
N GLY A 52 2.04 9.63 0.41
CA GLY A 52 3.01 8.95 1.29
C GLY A 52 3.66 7.71 0.68
N VAL A 53 4.13 6.82 1.53
CA VAL A 53 5.01 5.71 1.20
C VAL A 53 4.43 4.79 0.13
N LEU A 54 5.07 4.74 -1.04
CA LEU A 54 4.72 3.86 -2.16
C LEU A 54 5.96 3.06 -2.58
N PRO A 55 6.12 1.81 -2.10
CA PRO A 55 7.21 0.95 -2.53
C PRO A 55 7.02 0.48 -3.97
N VAL A 56 8.00 0.72 -4.82
CA VAL A 56 8.03 0.41 -6.25
C VAL A 56 9.05 -0.69 -6.51
N LEU A 57 8.58 -1.84 -6.95
CA LEU A 57 9.42 -2.98 -7.33
C LEU A 57 9.98 -2.78 -8.74
N LEU A 58 11.24 -3.15 -8.96
CA LEU A 58 11.98 -3.00 -10.21
C LEU A 58 12.41 -4.36 -10.75
N GLY A 59 12.22 -4.58 -12.04
CA GLY A 59 12.72 -5.74 -12.75
C GLY A 59 12.23 -7.08 -12.16
N ASN A 60 13.17 -7.96 -11.81
CA ASN A 60 12.87 -9.28 -11.29
C ASN A 60 12.18 -9.28 -9.92
N THR A 61 12.39 -8.24 -9.09
CA THR A 61 11.72 -8.14 -7.78
C THR A 61 10.21 -8.00 -7.89
N CYS A 62 9.66 -7.61 -9.04
CA CYS A 62 8.21 -7.62 -9.28
C CYS A 62 7.57 -9.01 -9.00
N LYS A 63 8.33 -10.10 -9.13
CA LYS A 63 7.87 -11.46 -8.81
C LYS A 63 7.64 -11.67 -7.31
N LEU A 64 8.23 -10.82 -6.46
CA LEU A 64 8.10 -10.88 -5.01
C LEU A 64 6.83 -10.17 -4.49
N SER A 65 6.11 -9.43 -5.32
CA SER A 65 4.93 -8.64 -4.93
C SER A 65 3.92 -9.44 -4.09
N LYS A 66 3.67 -10.70 -4.44
CA LYS A 66 2.74 -11.59 -3.72
C LYS A 66 3.13 -11.90 -2.27
N TYR A 67 4.40 -11.74 -1.91
CA TYR A 67 4.90 -11.94 -0.54
C TYR A 67 4.95 -10.63 0.24
N LEU A 68 5.09 -9.50 -0.47
CA LEU A 68 5.28 -8.18 0.11
C LEU A 68 3.97 -7.40 0.31
N ILE A 69 2.90 -7.78 -0.41
CA ILE A 69 1.61 -7.09 -0.32
C ILE A 69 0.93 -7.26 1.05
N GLU A 70 1.27 -8.34 1.77
CA GLU A 70 0.70 -8.68 3.07
C GLU A 70 1.33 -7.91 4.25
N HIS A 71 2.25 -6.99 3.98
CA HIS A 71 2.89 -6.17 5.00
C HIS A 71 1.90 -5.20 5.65
N ASP A 72 2.12 -4.94 6.95
CA ASP A 72 1.35 -3.96 7.73
C ASP A 72 1.59 -2.53 7.23
N LYS A 73 0.63 -1.65 7.48
CA LYS A 73 0.67 -0.25 7.07
C LYS A 73 0.36 0.66 8.24
N GLU A 74 0.90 1.88 8.18
CA GLU A 74 0.58 2.96 9.11
C GLU A 74 0.15 4.20 8.32
N TYR A 75 -0.88 4.86 8.80
CA TYR A 75 -1.47 6.03 8.15
C TYR A 75 -1.74 7.16 9.15
N ILE A 76 -1.67 8.40 8.67
CA ILE A 76 -2.35 9.55 9.27
C ILE A 76 -3.61 9.78 8.46
N VAL A 77 -4.73 9.92 9.16
CA VAL A 77 -6.09 10.01 8.60
C VAL A 77 -6.77 11.25 9.12
N LYS A 78 -7.46 12.00 8.25
CA LYS A 78 -8.45 12.97 8.67
C LYS A 78 -9.82 12.53 8.19
N MET A 79 -10.77 12.44 9.10
CA MET A 79 -12.18 12.22 8.81
C MET A 79 -12.98 13.46 9.17
N GLN A 80 -13.89 13.84 8.31
CA GLN A 80 -14.81 14.95 8.54
C GLN A 80 -16.21 14.42 8.76
N PHE A 81 -16.80 14.73 9.92
CA PHE A 81 -18.15 14.33 10.26
C PHE A 81 -19.19 15.22 9.57
N GLY A 82 -20.39 14.68 9.40
CA GLY A 82 -21.57 15.42 8.96
C GLY A 82 -22.00 15.14 7.52
N TYR A 83 -21.25 14.36 6.76
CA TYR A 83 -21.67 13.88 5.44
C TYR A 83 -20.90 12.63 5.03
N GLU A 84 -21.47 11.87 4.10
CA GLU A 84 -20.83 10.75 3.45
C GLU A 84 -20.89 10.91 1.94
N THR A 85 -19.81 10.55 1.26
CA THR A 85 -19.75 10.43 -0.20
C THR A 85 -19.87 8.97 -0.62
N ASP A 86 -20.31 8.71 -1.83
CA ASP A 86 -20.42 7.36 -2.39
C ASP A 86 -19.07 6.63 -2.49
N THR A 87 -17.96 7.37 -2.67
CA THR A 87 -16.59 6.83 -2.66
C THR A 87 -15.97 6.74 -1.27
N LEU A 88 -16.61 7.35 -0.24
CA LEU A 88 -16.11 7.50 1.13
C LEU A 88 -14.88 8.42 1.25
N ASP A 89 -14.55 9.18 0.20
CA ASP A 89 -13.48 10.20 0.13
C ASP A 89 -13.96 11.44 -0.63
N LEU A 90 -13.05 12.39 -0.89
CA LEU A 90 -13.40 13.67 -1.54
C LEU A 90 -13.70 13.55 -3.05
N GLU A 91 -13.42 12.42 -3.69
CA GLU A 91 -13.67 12.24 -5.14
C GLU A 91 -15.14 11.94 -5.46
N GLY A 92 -15.93 11.53 -4.45
CA GLY A 92 -17.32 11.10 -4.63
C GLY A 92 -18.37 12.20 -4.45
N GLU A 93 -19.58 11.87 -4.84
CA GLU A 93 -20.75 12.71 -4.61
C GLU A 93 -21.34 12.49 -3.21
N LYS A 94 -21.85 13.56 -2.60
CA LYS A 94 -22.47 13.47 -1.26
C LYS A 94 -23.80 12.73 -1.36
N ILE A 95 -23.89 11.61 -0.67
CA ILE A 95 -25.09 10.75 -0.60
C ILE A 95 -25.87 10.88 0.71
N PHE A 96 -25.18 11.25 1.81
CA PHE A 96 -25.80 11.51 3.11
C PHE A 96 -25.28 12.81 3.70
N LYS A 97 -26.16 13.46 4.51
CA LYS A 97 -25.82 14.68 5.25
C LYS A 97 -26.54 14.66 6.60
N ASP A 98 -25.78 14.82 7.67
CA ASP A 98 -26.31 14.87 9.04
C ASP A 98 -26.85 16.26 9.39
N ASN A 99 -27.71 16.32 10.40
CA ASN A 99 -28.16 17.56 10.98
C ASN A 99 -26.98 18.21 11.75
N LYS A 100 -26.77 19.51 11.55
CA LYS A 100 -25.72 20.25 12.24
C LYS A 100 -25.81 20.18 13.77
N GLN A 101 -27.03 20.12 14.33
CA GLN A 101 -27.23 20.02 15.77
C GLN A 101 -26.71 18.67 16.31
N ASP A 102 -26.98 17.58 15.62
CA ASP A 102 -26.53 16.25 16.03
C ASP A 102 -25.01 16.15 16.04
N ILE A 103 -24.35 16.75 15.01
CA ILE A 103 -22.89 16.83 14.95
C ILE A 103 -22.35 17.63 16.13
N LYS A 104 -22.91 18.83 16.41
CA LYS A 104 -22.47 19.70 17.51
C LYS A 104 -22.64 19.03 18.89
N VAL A 105 -23.66 18.23 19.07
CA VAL A 105 -23.89 17.50 20.33
C VAL A 105 -22.82 16.45 20.60
N LEU A 106 -22.31 15.79 19.56
CA LEU A 106 -21.30 14.72 19.70
C LEU A 106 -19.87 15.24 19.58
N ILE A 107 -19.63 16.18 18.66
CA ILE A 107 -18.29 16.71 18.38
C ILE A 107 -18.12 18.06 19.10
N ASN A 108 -18.04 18.02 20.41
CA ASN A 108 -17.74 19.17 21.28
C ASN A 108 -16.81 18.73 22.43
N SER A 109 -16.31 19.70 23.20
CA SER A 109 -15.37 19.45 24.32
C SER A 109 -15.92 18.50 25.38
N ASP A 110 -17.23 18.49 25.61
CA ASP A 110 -17.84 17.72 26.71
C ASP A 110 -18.09 16.25 26.33
N ASN A 111 -18.42 15.99 25.05
CA ASN A 111 -18.77 14.66 24.57
C ASN A 111 -17.68 13.95 23.77
N ILE A 112 -16.64 14.67 23.33
CA ILE A 112 -15.59 14.12 22.47
C ILE A 112 -14.91 12.88 23.05
N GLN A 113 -14.82 12.76 24.37
CA GLN A 113 -14.24 11.59 25.00
C GLN A 113 -15.03 10.32 24.68
N LYS A 114 -16.35 10.38 24.53
CA LYS A 114 -17.19 9.25 24.11
C LYS A 114 -16.86 8.83 22.67
N VAL A 115 -16.65 9.81 21.79
CA VAL A 115 -16.23 9.56 20.40
C VAL A 115 -14.85 8.91 20.38
N ILE A 116 -13.88 9.44 21.13
CA ILE A 116 -12.53 8.89 21.24
C ILE A 116 -12.55 7.45 21.76
N LEU A 117 -13.35 7.16 22.78
CA LEU A 117 -13.51 5.79 23.29
C LEU A 117 -14.07 4.86 22.20
N LYS A 118 -15.05 5.36 21.41
CA LYS A 118 -15.61 4.59 20.31
C LYS A 118 -14.61 4.34 19.20
N VAL A 119 -13.82 5.34 18.83
CA VAL A 119 -12.71 5.19 17.86
C VAL A 119 -11.72 4.13 18.34
N ASN A 120 -11.32 4.18 19.61
CA ASN A 120 -10.38 3.20 20.18
C ASN A 120 -10.97 1.79 20.28
N SER A 121 -12.30 1.64 20.30
CA SER A 121 -12.95 0.31 20.32
C SER A 121 -12.79 -0.47 19.02
N PHE A 122 -12.32 0.17 17.94
CA PHE A 122 -11.95 -0.49 16.69
C PHE A 122 -10.58 -1.19 16.72
N LYS A 123 -9.78 -1.01 17.78
CA LYS A 123 -8.55 -1.78 17.96
C LYS A 123 -8.88 -3.27 18.08
N GLY A 124 -8.09 -4.11 17.41
CA GLY A 124 -8.29 -5.54 17.33
C GLY A 124 -8.86 -5.98 15.98
N LYS A 125 -9.43 -7.17 15.95
CA LYS A 125 -9.95 -7.81 14.74
C LYS A 125 -11.43 -7.52 14.55
N TYR A 126 -11.82 -7.16 13.32
CA TYR A 126 -13.23 -7.10 12.92
C TYR A 126 -13.41 -7.38 11.42
N ASN A 127 -14.64 -7.74 11.04
CA ASN A 127 -15.01 -7.98 9.65
C ASN A 127 -15.36 -6.65 8.98
N GLN A 128 -14.48 -6.16 8.11
CA GLN A 128 -14.66 -4.92 7.37
C GLN A 128 -15.30 -5.16 6.00
N ILE A 129 -16.36 -4.42 5.71
CA ILE A 129 -16.96 -4.34 4.38
C ILE A 129 -16.14 -3.37 3.53
N PRO A 130 -15.56 -3.81 2.39
CA PRO A 130 -14.78 -2.93 1.53
C PRO A 130 -15.64 -1.81 0.92
N PRO A 131 -15.03 -0.68 0.48
CA PRO A 131 -15.77 0.32 -0.26
C PRO A 131 -16.22 -0.25 -1.61
N ILE A 132 -17.40 0.18 -2.08
CA ILE A 132 -17.93 -0.26 -3.38
C ILE A 132 -17.08 0.23 -4.54
N PHE A 133 -16.48 1.43 -4.41
CA PHE A 133 -15.51 1.95 -5.35
C PHE A 133 -14.10 1.43 -5.01
N SER A 134 -13.89 0.14 -5.31
CA SER A 134 -12.59 -0.53 -5.12
C SER A 134 -12.21 -1.43 -6.29
N ALA A 135 -10.93 -1.80 -6.35
CA ALA A 135 -10.39 -2.71 -7.35
C ALA A 135 -10.73 -4.19 -7.10
N LYS A 136 -11.50 -4.50 -6.03
CA LYS A 136 -11.96 -5.88 -5.77
C LYS A 136 -12.79 -6.40 -6.92
N LYS A 137 -12.60 -7.67 -7.25
CA LYS A 137 -13.32 -8.32 -8.36
C LYS A 137 -14.44 -9.24 -7.86
N TYR A 138 -15.55 -9.21 -8.59
CA TYR A 138 -16.64 -10.18 -8.49
C TYR A 138 -16.97 -10.71 -9.88
N ASN A 139 -16.89 -12.02 -10.07
CA ASN A 139 -17.08 -12.69 -11.38
C ASN A 139 -16.30 -12.04 -12.53
N GLY A 140 -15.02 -11.68 -12.26
CA GLY A 140 -14.13 -11.06 -13.25
C GLY A 140 -14.25 -9.53 -13.40
N GLN A 141 -15.37 -8.92 -12.99
CA GLN A 141 -15.60 -7.47 -13.04
C GLN A 141 -15.11 -6.80 -11.76
N LYS A 142 -14.59 -5.58 -11.87
CA LYS A 142 -14.24 -4.78 -10.68
C LYS A 142 -15.51 -4.26 -10.02
N LEU A 143 -15.51 -4.20 -8.69
CA LEU A 143 -16.64 -3.68 -7.92
C LEU A 143 -16.98 -2.24 -8.29
N TYR A 144 -15.97 -1.42 -8.54
CA TYR A 144 -16.09 -0.08 -9.11
C TYR A 144 -16.90 -0.01 -10.41
N ASP A 145 -16.70 -0.96 -11.36
CA ASP A 145 -17.43 -0.98 -12.64
C ASP A 145 -18.89 -1.40 -12.45
N ILE A 146 -19.17 -2.19 -11.40
CA ILE A 146 -20.54 -2.58 -11.03
C ILE A 146 -21.23 -1.40 -10.34
N ALA A 147 -20.56 -0.71 -9.42
CA ALA A 147 -21.10 0.42 -8.67
C ALA A 147 -21.56 1.57 -9.56
N LYS A 148 -20.84 1.85 -10.64
CA LYS A 148 -21.25 2.84 -11.65
C LYS A 148 -22.56 2.53 -12.37
N LYS A 149 -22.95 1.26 -12.41
CA LYS A 149 -24.17 0.80 -13.09
C LYS A 149 -25.32 0.55 -12.12
N ASP A 150 -25.02 0.04 -10.95
CA ASP A 150 -25.96 -0.40 -9.94
C ASP A 150 -25.29 -0.34 -8.57
N TYR A 151 -25.58 0.73 -7.85
CA TYR A 151 -25.00 1.01 -6.54
C TYR A 151 -25.42 -0.02 -5.49
N ASP A 152 -26.72 -0.35 -5.42
CA ASP A 152 -27.26 -1.26 -4.41
C ASP A 152 -26.71 -2.68 -4.58
N ARG A 153 -26.66 -3.14 -5.82
CA ARG A 153 -26.03 -4.42 -6.16
C ARG A 153 -24.55 -4.46 -5.78
N ALA A 154 -23.82 -3.38 -6.05
CA ALA A 154 -22.40 -3.28 -5.66
C ALA A 154 -22.24 -3.35 -4.14
N TYR A 155 -23.14 -2.71 -3.38
CA TYR A 155 -23.13 -2.72 -1.92
C TYR A 155 -23.40 -4.12 -1.35
N ASP A 156 -24.38 -4.85 -1.90
CA ASP A 156 -24.66 -6.22 -1.49
C ASP A 156 -23.48 -7.16 -1.79
N ILE A 157 -22.84 -6.99 -2.96
CA ILE A 157 -21.60 -7.72 -3.27
C ILE A 157 -20.47 -7.36 -2.30
N ALA A 158 -20.33 -6.08 -1.93
CA ALA A 158 -19.32 -5.64 -0.97
C ALA A 158 -19.50 -6.32 0.40
N LYS A 159 -20.76 -6.48 0.88
CA LYS A 159 -21.07 -7.24 2.10
C LYS A 159 -20.57 -8.69 2.02
N LEU A 160 -20.78 -9.36 0.88
CA LEU A 160 -20.30 -10.73 0.66
C LEU A 160 -18.75 -10.82 0.58
N LYS A 161 -18.06 -9.68 0.34
CA LYS A 161 -16.62 -9.57 0.29
C LYS A 161 -16.00 -9.04 1.59
N ALA A 162 -16.79 -8.94 2.66
CA ALA A 162 -16.27 -8.59 3.97
C ALA A 162 -15.09 -9.51 4.34
N LYS A 163 -14.08 -8.93 4.96
CA LYS A 163 -12.85 -9.64 5.32
C LYS A 163 -12.44 -9.26 6.74
N GLU A 164 -12.00 -10.23 7.52
CA GLU A 164 -11.35 -9.95 8.79
C GLU A 164 -10.07 -9.15 8.55
N ILE A 165 -9.96 -8.02 9.21
CA ILE A 165 -8.78 -7.15 9.28
C ILE A 165 -8.42 -6.92 10.74
N GLU A 166 -7.24 -6.39 10.99
CA GLU A 166 -6.79 -6.08 12.34
C GLU A 166 -6.26 -4.65 12.41
N ILE A 167 -6.79 -3.89 13.36
CA ILE A 167 -6.28 -2.57 13.72
C ILE A 167 -5.39 -2.76 14.95
N TYR A 168 -4.10 -2.64 14.75
CA TYR A 168 -3.12 -2.85 15.82
C TYR A 168 -3.07 -1.71 16.81
N ASP A 169 -3.20 -0.47 16.30
CA ASP A 169 -3.18 0.72 17.13
C ASP A 169 -3.90 1.89 16.47
N ILE A 170 -4.47 2.77 17.31
CA ILE A 170 -5.00 4.10 16.94
C ILE A 170 -4.43 5.06 17.99
N ALA A 171 -3.76 6.11 17.54
CA ALA A 171 -3.04 7.06 18.40
C ALA A 171 -3.11 8.49 17.84
N ASP A 172 -2.52 9.44 18.56
CA ASP A 172 -2.33 10.82 18.14
C ASP A 172 -3.63 11.53 17.71
N LEU A 173 -4.74 11.26 18.45
CA LEU A 173 -6.05 11.82 18.14
C LEU A 173 -6.06 13.34 18.38
N LYS A 174 -6.45 14.10 17.35
CA LYS A 174 -6.63 15.56 17.39
C LYS A 174 -7.97 15.92 16.81
N VAL A 175 -8.66 16.85 17.45
CA VAL A 175 -10.02 17.28 17.06
C VAL A 175 -9.99 18.74 16.66
N ASP A 176 -10.51 19.00 15.47
CA ASP A 176 -10.89 20.33 15.01
C ASP A 176 -12.41 20.47 15.18
N TYR A 177 -12.82 21.15 16.23
CA TYR A 177 -14.23 21.33 16.57
C TYR A 177 -14.96 22.29 15.62
N GLU A 178 -14.24 23.19 14.99
CA GLU A 178 -14.81 24.18 14.08
C GLU A 178 -15.23 23.53 12.75
N ASN A 179 -14.39 22.64 12.23
CA ASN A 179 -14.61 21.95 10.98
C ASN A 179 -15.15 20.50 11.16
N TYR A 180 -15.37 20.07 12.41
CA TYR A 180 -15.79 18.71 12.76
C TYR A 180 -14.87 17.63 12.19
N ILE A 181 -13.55 17.87 12.28
CA ILE A 181 -12.53 16.94 11.77
C ILE A 181 -11.87 16.22 12.95
N LEU A 182 -11.74 14.91 12.83
CA LEU A 182 -10.90 14.08 13.69
C LEU A 182 -9.69 13.60 12.88
N GLU A 183 -8.48 13.99 13.33
CA GLU A 183 -7.22 13.43 12.85
C GLU A 183 -6.76 12.35 13.80
N PHE A 184 -6.27 11.23 13.26
CA PHE A 184 -5.66 10.16 14.04
C PHE A 184 -4.63 9.38 13.22
N LYS A 185 -3.73 8.72 13.93
CA LYS A 185 -2.79 7.77 13.37
C LYS A 185 -3.32 6.36 13.55
N VAL A 186 -3.23 5.51 12.53
CA VAL A 186 -3.68 4.12 12.59
C VAL A 186 -2.63 3.18 12.02
N LYS A 187 -2.34 2.09 12.77
CA LYS A 187 -1.54 0.96 12.32
C LYS A 187 -2.46 -0.24 12.11
N CYS A 188 -2.40 -0.87 10.94
CA CYS A 188 -3.34 -1.92 10.57
C CYS A 188 -2.73 -2.99 9.67
N SER A 189 -3.41 -4.14 9.64
CA SER A 189 -3.07 -5.26 8.76
C SER A 189 -3.27 -4.93 7.28
N SER A 190 -2.65 -5.73 6.43
CA SER A 190 -2.86 -5.65 4.98
C SER A 190 -4.33 -5.86 4.60
N GLY A 191 -4.76 -5.13 3.57
CA GLY A 191 -6.13 -5.23 3.06
C GLY A 191 -7.16 -4.43 3.83
N THR A 192 -6.75 -3.66 4.85
CA THR A 192 -7.60 -2.67 5.52
C THR A 192 -7.87 -1.49 4.59
N TYR A 193 -9.14 -1.13 4.43
CA TYR A 193 -9.58 0.08 3.74
C TYR A 193 -9.84 1.18 4.76
N ILE A 194 -9.01 2.22 4.74
CA ILE A 194 -9.13 3.34 5.70
C ILE A 194 -10.43 4.11 5.45
N ARG A 195 -10.89 4.23 4.21
CA ARG A 195 -12.19 4.81 3.86
C ARG A 195 -13.35 4.07 4.57
N SER A 196 -13.33 2.73 4.56
CA SER A 196 -14.32 1.95 5.30
C SER A 196 -14.19 2.08 6.80
N LEU A 197 -12.96 2.18 7.35
CA LEU A 197 -12.75 2.42 8.78
C LEU A 197 -13.40 3.74 9.22
N VAL A 198 -13.22 4.82 8.43
CA VAL A 198 -13.85 6.13 8.68
C VAL A 198 -15.38 6.00 8.71
N ARG A 199 -15.98 5.35 7.72
CA ARG A 199 -17.43 5.07 7.69
C ARG A 199 -17.87 4.28 8.92
N ASP A 200 -17.19 3.18 9.22
CA ASP A 200 -17.57 2.27 10.30
C ASP A 200 -17.48 2.95 11.67
N ILE A 201 -16.48 3.81 11.89
CA ILE A 201 -16.36 4.67 13.08
C ILE A 201 -17.55 5.62 13.17
N ALA A 202 -17.87 6.34 12.10
CA ALA A 202 -18.97 7.31 12.08
C ALA A 202 -20.32 6.63 12.36
N TYR A 203 -20.60 5.51 11.71
CA TYR A 203 -21.82 4.72 11.92
C TYR A 203 -21.95 4.24 13.36
N SER A 204 -20.83 3.91 14.03
CA SER A 204 -20.84 3.45 15.42
C SER A 204 -21.31 4.50 16.43
N ILE A 205 -21.39 5.76 16.01
CA ILE A 205 -21.91 6.89 16.80
C ILE A 205 -23.11 7.57 16.14
N ASN A 206 -23.77 6.89 15.20
CA ASN A 206 -24.94 7.37 14.44
C ASN A 206 -24.70 8.68 13.69
N LEU A 207 -23.52 8.85 13.15
CA LEU A 207 -23.14 9.94 12.23
C LEU A 207 -22.62 9.38 10.92
N HIS A 208 -22.49 10.27 9.92
CA HIS A 208 -21.79 10.02 8.68
C HIS A 208 -20.46 10.77 8.69
N ALA A 209 -19.45 10.22 8.00
CA ALA A 209 -18.18 10.90 7.81
C ALA A 209 -17.53 10.51 6.49
N THR A 210 -16.74 11.44 5.97
CA THR A 210 -15.93 11.25 4.76
C THR A 210 -14.44 11.36 5.12
N MET A 211 -13.61 10.49 4.55
CA MET A 211 -12.16 10.61 4.63
C MET A 211 -11.71 11.81 3.79
N VAL A 212 -11.16 12.85 4.44
CA VAL A 212 -10.73 14.08 3.77
C VAL A 212 -9.21 14.19 3.60
N MET A 213 -8.45 13.30 4.24
CA MET A 213 -7.00 13.19 4.05
C MET A 213 -6.52 11.80 4.43
N LEU A 214 -5.62 11.26 3.61
CA LEU A 214 -4.91 10.01 3.88
C LEU A 214 -3.43 10.16 3.54
N LYS A 215 -2.58 9.91 4.53
CA LYS A 215 -1.13 9.88 4.34
C LYS A 215 -0.56 8.57 4.88
N ARG A 216 -0.04 7.71 4.00
CA ARG A 216 0.62 6.48 4.42
C ARG A 216 2.03 6.78 4.91
N THR A 217 2.27 6.62 6.20
CA THR A 217 3.55 6.93 6.85
C THR A 217 4.52 5.76 6.84
N LYS A 218 3.98 4.51 6.82
CA LYS A 218 4.82 3.30 6.78
C LYS A 218 4.20 2.18 5.96
N VAL A 219 5.06 1.38 5.37
CA VAL A 219 4.78 0.04 4.84
C VAL A 219 5.87 -0.88 5.38
N ASP A 220 5.53 -1.74 6.35
CA ASP A 220 6.50 -2.58 7.08
C ASP A 220 7.66 -1.75 7.67
N ILE A 221 8.90 -2.04 7.29
CA ILE A 221 10.09 -1.32 7.72
C ILE A 221 10.32 0.02 6.97
N PHE A 222 9.60 0.25 5.87
CA PHE A 222 9.79 1.43 5.03
C PHE A 222 9.02 2.62 5.59
N ASP A 223 9.75 3.63 6.04
CA ASP A 223 9.22 4.84 6.67
C ASP A 223 9.19 6.01 5.67
N ILE A 224 8.29 6.95 5.86
CA ILE A 224 8.15 8.12 4.98
C ILE A 224 9.39 9.01 4.95
N LYS A 225 10.17 9.04 6.03
CA LYS A 225 11.42 9.79 6.10
C LYS A 225 12.51 9.28 5.16
N ASP A 226 12.41 8.01 4.73
CA ASP A 226 13.37 7.32 3.87
C ASP A 226 12.89 7.26 2.41
N THR A 227 11.91 8.11 2.03
CA THR A 227 11.28 8.10 0.71
C THR A 227 11.81 9.18 -0.20
N LEU A 228 11.70 8.95 -1.50
CA LEU A 228 11.97 9.92 -2.55
C LEU A 228 10.67 10.57 -3.03
N TYR A 229 10.64 11.90 -3.13
CA TYR A 229 9.54 12.63 -3.73
C TYR A 229 9.90 12.99 -5.17
N LEU A 230 9.20 12.44 -6.15
CA LEU A 230 9.55 12.60 -7.56
C LEU A 230 9.51 14.06 -8.01
N ASN A 231 8.54 14.85 -7.53
CA ASN A 231 8.45 16.27 -7.89
C ASN A 231 9.71 17.07 -7.49
N ASP A 232 10.33 16.74 -6.35
CA ASP A 232 11.58 17.38 -5.93
C ASP A 232 12.74 16.98 -6.86
N ILE A 233 12.78 15.70 -7.27
CA ILE A 233 13.79 15.19 -8.19
C ILE A 233 13.67 15.82 -9.57
N PHE A 234 12.44 16.04 -10.04
CA PHE A 234 12.15 16.65 -11.33
C PHE A 234 12.26 18.18 -11.32
N ASN A 235 12.41 18.83 -10.15
CA ASN A 235 12.33 20.28 -9.97
C ASN A 235 11.02 20.88 -10.55
N MET A 236 9.92 20.15 -10.44
CA MET A 236 8.63 20.52 -11.02
C MET A 236 7.52 20.54 -9.98
N ASN A 237 6.72 21.58 -10.00
CA ASN A 237 5.54 21.73 -9.13
C ASN A 237 4.24 21.16 -9.76
N SER A 238 4.35 20.27 -10.75
CA SER A 238 3.18 19.72 -11.43
C SER A 238 3.16 18.19 -11.44
N ASN A 239 1.97 17.62 -11.25
CA ASN A 239 1.73 16.18 -11.36
C ASN A 239 1.78 15.65 -12.81
N ASN A 240 2.01 16.51 -13.80
CA ASN A 240 2.10 16.16 -15.22
C ASN A 240 3.55 16.23 -15.71
N ILE A 241 4.35 15.26 -15.27
CA ILE A 241 5.71 15.10 -15.77
C ILE A 241 5.67 14.33 -17.08
N PHE A 242 6.06 14.99 -18.17
CA PHE A 242 6.25 14.37 -19.49
C PHE A 242 7.73 14.00 -19.63
N ILE A 243 8.08 12.79 -19.21
CA ILE A 243 9.47 12.30 -19.18
C ILE A 243 10.12 12.39 -20.57
N ASN A 244 9.34 12.20 -21.64
CA ASN A 244 9.85 12.26 -23.01
C ASN A 244 10.38 13.67 -23.38
N ASP A 245 9.80 14.71 -22.78
CA ASP A 245 10.12 16.11 -23.09
C ASP A 245 11.30 16.65 -22.26
N LEU A 246 11.83 15.84 -21.32
CA LEU A 246 12.98 16.23 -20.52
C LEU A 246 14.27 16.23 -21.37
N PRO A 247 15.17 17.23 -21.17
CA PRO A 247 16.50 17.21 -21.74
C PRO A 247 17.28 15.96 -21.33
N GLU A 248 18.16 15.47 -22.20
CA GLU A 248 18.87 14.20 -21.96
C GLU A 248 19.76 14.25 -20.70
N ASN A 249 20.43 15.39 -20.44
CA ASN A 249 21.20 15.60 -19.21
C ASN A 249 20.33 15.47 -17.94
N GLU A 250 19.09 15.97 -17.97
CA GLU A 250 18.14 15.81 -16.86
C GLU A 250 17.68 14.36 -16.68
N LYS A 251 17.42 13.65 -17.76
CA LYS A 251 17.09 12.20 -17.71
C LYS A 251 18.22 11.41 -17.05
N ILE A 252 19.48 11.70 -17.43
CA ILE A 252 20.66 11.07 -16.84
C ILE A 252 20.78 11.41 -15.35
N ARG A 253 20.61 12.68 -14.98
CA ARG A 253 20.66 13.13 -13.57
C ARG A 253 19.62 12.39 -12.74
N ILE A 254 18.36 12.36 -13.19
CA ILE A 254 17.25 11.71 -12.49
C ILE A 254 17.49 10.21 -12.39
N LYS A 255 17.93 9.56 -13.48
CA LYS A 255 18.29 8.16 -13.49
C LYS A 255 19.33 7.83 -12.42
N ASN A 256 20.40 8.60 -12.32
CA ASN A 256 21.45 8.39 -11.32
C ASN A 256 20.93 8.54 -9.88
N ILE A 257 20.04 9.51 -9.63
CA ILE A 257 19.38 9.67 -8.32
C ILE A 257 18.52 8.44 -7.99
N LEU A 258 17.73 7.97 -8.94
CA LEU A 258 16.88 6.78 -8.72
C LEU A 258 17.74 5.53 -8.47
N GLU A 259 18.78 5.30 -9.28
CA GLU A 259 19.67 4.14 -9.15
C GLU A 259 20.41 4.11 -7.81
N SER A 260 20.88 5.27 -7.32
CA SER A 260 21.57 5.38 -6.02
C SER A 260 20.67 5.11 -4.81
N ASN A 261 19.34 5.17 -5.00
CA ASN A 261 18.35 4.94 -3.95
C ASN A 261 17.62 3.58 -4.08
N ILE A 262 18.15 2.68 -4.90
CA ILE A 262 17.59 1.33 -5.01
C ILE A 262 17.90 0.52 -3.74
N VAL A 263 16.83 0.10 -3.05
CA VAL A 263 16.91 -0.88 -1.97
C VAL A 263 17.26 -2.24 -2.57
N SER A 264 18.31 -2.89 -2.08
CA SER A 264 18.82 -4.15 -2.60
C SER A 264 17.81 -5.31 -2.45
N GLU A 265 17.87 -6.28 -3.36
CA GLU A 265 17.06 -7.50 -3.28
C GLU A 265 17.25 -8.24 -1.95
N GLU A 266 18.46 -8.25 -1.43
CA GLU A 266 18.76 -8.89 -0.15
C GLU A 266 17.98 -8.26 1.01
N LYS A 267 17.96 -6.92 1.09
CA LYS A 267 17.19 -6.20 2.11
C LYS A 267 15.69 -6.48 1.97
N ILE A 268 15.18 -6.53 0.74
CA ILE A 268 13.77 -6.85 0.44
C ILE A 268 13.44 -8.29 0.86
N LEU A 269 14.28 -9.26 0.51
CA LEU A 269 14.06 -10.67 0.82
C LEU A 269 14.02 -10.91 2.34
N LYS A 270 14.85 -10.19 3.10
CA LYS A 270 14.87 -10.25 4.58
C LYS A 270 13.58 -9.73 5.23
N THR A 271 12.76 -8.92 4.56
CA THR A 271 11.43 -8.52 5.08
C THR A 271 10.38 -9.61 4.93
N ILE A 272 10.61 -10.58 4.05
CA ILE A 272 9.64 -11.65 3.78
C ILE A 272 9.68 -12.75 4.84
N THR A 273 10.88 -13.09 5.32
CA THR A 273 11.08 -14.17 6.30
C THR A 273 12.47 -14.14 6.91
N ASN A 274 12.56 -14.59 8.15
CA ASN A 274 13.84 -14.82 8.86
C ASN A 274 14.28 -16.30 8.82
N ASN A 275 13.49 -17.19 8.21
CA ASN A 275 13.85 -18.58 8.11
C ASN A 275 14.99 -18.75 7.09
N ILE A 276 16.06 -19.43 7.48
CA ILE A 276 17.24 -19.65 6.64
C ILE A 276 17.34 -21.13 6.23
N PHE A 277 17.71 -21.35 4.98
CA PHE A 277 18.04 -22.64 4.43
C PHE A 277 19.39 -22.59 3.71
N GLU A 278 20.36 -23.34 4.22
CA GLU A 278 21.67 -23.52 3.57
C GLU A 278 21.56 -24.54 2.46
N LEU A 279 21.87 -24.12 1.22
CA LEU A 279 21.83 -24.99 0.06
C LEU A 279 23.21 -25.64 -0.15
N LYS A 280 23.22 -26.96 -0.33
CA LYS A 280 24.45 -27.67 -0.69
C LYS A 280 24.84 -27.36 -2.15
N GLU A 281 26.11 -27.19 -2.43
CA GLU A 281 26.67 -26.72 -3.71
C GLU A 281 26.18 -27.57 -4.91
N HIS A 282 26.19 -28.88 -4.78
CA HIS A 282 25.72 -29.80 -5.83
C HIS A 282 24.22 -29.66 -6.15
N ARG A 283 23.44 -28.92 -5.35
CA ARG A 283 22.00 -28.65 -5.56
C ARG A 283 21.73 -27.32 -6.20
N TYR A 284 22.75 -26.49 -6.44
CA TYR A 284 22.60 -25.14 -6.94
C TYR A 284 21.89 -25.08 -8.28
N SER A 285 22.32 -25.88 -9.25
CA SER A 285 21.69 -25.96 -10.58
C SER A 285 20.22 -26.38 -10.51
N ALA A 286 19.91 -27.39 -9.67
CA ALA A 286 18.55 -27.82 -9.44
C ALA A 286 17.67 -26.73 -8.80
N PHE A 287 18.24 -25.94 -7.88
CA PHE A 287 17.54 -24.82 -7.27
C PHE A 287 17.20 -23.72 -8.28
N LEU A 288 18.15 -23.33 -9.13
CA LEU A 288 17.94 -22.30 -10.17
C LEU A 288 16.84 -22.71 -11.16
N ASN A 289 16.78 -24.02 -11.50
CA ASN A 289 15.76 -24.58 -12.39
C ASN A 289 14.40 -24.87 -11.69
N GLY A 290 14.24 -24.44 -10.44
CA GLY A 290 12.99 -24.61 -9.68
C GLY A 290 12.68 -26.04 -9.27
N LEU A 291 13.63 -26.99 -9.40
CA LEU A 291 13.41 -28.39 -9.03
C LEU A 291 13.22 -28.56 -7.51
N THR A 292 12.32 -29.47 -7.13
CA THR A 292 12.03 -29.75 -5.73
C THR A 292 13.24 -30.41 -5.03
N THR A 293 13.58 -29.90 -3.86
CA THR A 293 14.57 -30.48 -2.97
C THR A 293 13.85 -31.18 -1.82
N LYS A 294 14.06 -32.49 -1.64
CA LYS A 294 13.59 -33.17 -0.44
C LYS A 294 14.28 -32.55 0.78
N THR A 295 13.52 -32.13 1.77
CA THR A 295 14.03 -31.52 3.00
C THR A 295 13.10 -31.85 4.15
N VAL A 296 13.66 -31.90 5.36
CA VAL A 296 12.95 -32.15 6.62
C VAL A 296 12.42 -30.84 7.24
N LYS A 297 12.50 -29.72 6.50
CA LYS A 297 12.08 -28.40 7.00
C LYS A 297 10.56 -28.33 7.15
N LYS A 298 10.12 -27.53 8.13
CA LYS A 298 8.70 -27.19 8.34
C LYS A 298 8.15 -26.41 7.14
N ASP A 299 6.83 -26.42 6.99
CA ASP A 299 6.15 -25.58 6.00
C ASP A 299 6.51 -24.11 6.22
N GLY A 300 6.78 -23.39 5.14
CA GLY A 300 7.16 -21.98 5.24
C GLY A 300 7.95 -21.47 4.05
N ILE A 301 8.29 -20.19 4.11
CA ILE A 301 9.19 -19.52 3.18
C ILE A 301 10.55 -19.40 3.82
N TYR A 302 11.61 -19.62 3.04
CA TYR A 302 12.99 -19.62 3.50
C TYR A 302 13.84 -18.76 2.59
N LEU A 303 14.73 -17.97 3.19
CA LEU A 303 15.89 -17.40 2.53
C LEU A 303 16.87 -18.52 2.23
N VAL A 304 17.28 -18.65 0.97
CA VAL A 304 18.20 -19.71 0.55
C VAL A 304 19.59 -19.12 0.37
N TYR A 305 20.54 -19.64 1.16
CA TYR A 305 21.95 -19.27 1.08
C TYR A 305 22.76 -20.40 0.44
N LEU A 306 23.74 -20.02 -0.36
CA LEU A 306 24.82 -20.88 -0.81
C LEU A 306 26.12 -20.31 -0.29
N LYS A 307 26.75 -20.99 0.67
CA LYS A 307 27.82 -20.40 1.49
C LYS A 307 27.24 -19.12 2.13
N ASP A 308 27.92 -18.02 2.11
CA ASP A 308 27.46 -16.76 2.69
C ASP A 308 26.61 -15.88 1.75
N LYS A 309 26.30 -16.38 0.53
CA LYS A 309 25.57 -15.61 -0.48
C LYS A 309 24.08 -15.97 -0.49
N LEU A 310 23.22 -14.98 -0.30
CA LEU A 310 21.77 -15.13 -0.51
C LEU A 310 21.48 -15.29 -2.02
N ILE A 311 20.86 -16.41 -2.39
CA ILE A 311 20.58 -16.78 -3.78
C ILE A 311 19.09 -16.79 -4.12
N GLY A 312 18.21 -16.59 -3.15
CA GLY A 312 16.78 -16.46 -3.41
C GLY A 312 15.86 -16.94 -2.29
N LEU A 313 14.59 -17.13 -2.64
CA LEU A 313 13.54 -17.65 -1.76
C LEU A 313 13.08 -19.03 -2.18
N ARG A 314 12.71 -19.85 -1.20
CA ARG A 314 12.05 -21.12 -1.43
C ARG A 314 10.86 -21.29 -0.51
N LYS A 315 9.70 -21.70 -1.07
CA LYS A 315 8.54 -22.14 -0.29
C LYS A 315 8.59 -23.66 -0.14
N TYR A 316 8.59 -24.15 1.10
CA TYR A 316 8.43 -25.55 1.42
C TYR A 316 7.00 -25.84 1.85
N LYS A 317 6.44 -26.93 1.34
CA LYS A 317 5.18 -27.50 1.82
C LYS A 317 5.43 -28.98 2.08
N LYS A 318 5.07 -29.46 3.29
CA LYS A 318 5.07 -30.89 3.59
C LYS A 318 4.08 -31.56 2.63
N ARG A 319 4.50 -32.57 1.88
CA ARG A 319 3.53 -33.38 1.13
C ARG A 319 2.59 -34.00 2.15
N ARG A 320 1.33 -33.71 2.06
CA ARG A 320 0.30 -34.51 2.73
C ARG A 320 0.35 -35.87 2.07
N THR A 321 0.80 -36.88 2.81
CA THR A 321 0.70 -38.31 2.45
C THR A 321 -0.77 -38.70 2.54
#